data_7fff8e93fd36d3491ba1126611e3cd0f
#
_entry.id   7fff8e93fd36d3491ba1126611e3cd0f
#
_cell.length_a   1.000
_cell.length_b   1.000
_cell.length_c   1.000
_cell.angle_alpha   90.00
_cell.angle_beta   90.00
_cell.angle_gamma   90.00
#
_symmetry.space_group_name_H-M   'P 1'
#
loop_
_entity.id
_entity.type
_entity.pdbx_description
1 polymer ?
#
loop_
_entity_poly.entity_id
_entity_poly.type
_entity_poly.pdbx_seq_one_letter_code
_entity_poly.pdbx_strand_id
1 'polypeptide(L)'
;MVSTHTGGFVAGEASAVINSISGGDAVPADLGRPPRDPRSRLRRGHVFLSNTETFARLALATRGRMMTTALTTVSGAVSAPGVYEVPTSWSIADLATIAGLTGTPRYLILGGWQGTWLPWPHVAHTALHRDAIAASGGRWGVGSFVWLPENLDPRHTLHSIVSYLAQESAGQCGPCVHGLPELARALQNPGTDIDSLLESLDGRGLCGHPTATAATVRSALTAIGKEQR
;
A
#
# COMPACT_ATOMS: atom_id res chain seq x y z
N MET A 1 -24.15 15.17 -0.16
CA MET A 1 -24.20 14.42 -1.44
C MET A 1 -23.30 13.21 -1.27
N VAL A 2 -23.78 12.02 -1.60
CA VAL A 2 -22.97 10.79 -1.66
C VAL A 2 -22.69 10.56 -3.15
N SER A 3 -21.41 10.35 -3.51
CA SER A 3 -20.98 9.98 -4.85
C SER A 3 -20.36 8.59 -4.78
N THR A 4 -20.75 7.73 -5.70
CA THR A 4 -20.15 6.40 -5.88
C THR A 4 -19.45 6.40 -7.23
N HIS A 5 -18.27 5.76 -7.27
CA HIS A 5 -17.57 5.53 -8.53
C HIS A 5 -17.18 4.06 -8.63
N THR A 6 -17.15 3.55 -9.84
CA THR A 6 -16.57 2.25 -10.17
C THR A 6 -15.13 2.47 -10.61
N GLY A 7 -14.19 1.75 -10.03
CA GLY A 7 -12.79 1.86 -10.42
C GLY A 7 -11.93 0.83 -9.67
N GLY A 8 -10.78 0.54 -10.24
CA GLY A 8 -9.80 -0.38 -9.68
C GLY A 8 -8.94 0.28 -8.59
N PHE A 9 -7.80 -0.34 -8.30
CA PHE A 9 -6.88 0.04 -7.22
C PHE A 9 -6.47 1.51 -7.25
N VAL A 10 -6.13 2.06 -8.42
CA VAL A 10 -5.68 3.46 -8.56
C VAL A 10 -6.80 4.49 -8.51
N ALA A 11 -8.06 4.06 -8.61
CA ALA A 11 -9.21 4.97 -8.52
C ALA A 11 -9.38 5.60 -7.12
N GLY A 12 -8.76 5.00 -6.09
CA GLY A 12 -8.70 5.55 -4.73
C GLY A 12 -7.59 6.60 -4.54
N GLU A 13 -6.75 6.87 -5.54
CA GLU A 13 -5.76 7.93 -5.49
C GLU A 13 -6.43 9.31 -5.44
N ALA A 14 -5.85 10.26 -4.69
CA ALA A 14 -6.48 11.54 -4.38
C ALA A 14 -6.97 12.30 -5.63
N SER A 15 -6.14 12.38 -6.67
CA SER A 15 -6.51 13.09 -7.90
C SER A 15 -7.56 12.33 -8.71
N ALA A 16 -7.56 11.01 -8.68
CA ALA A 16 -8.58 10.16 -9.31
C ALA A 16 -9.96 10.38 -8.64
N VAL A 17 -9.99 10.42 -7.32
CA VAL A 17 -11.22 10.74 -6.55
C VAL A 17 -11.75 12.12 -6.91
N ILE A 18 -10.86 13.14 -6.96
CA ILE A 18 -11.24 14.51 -7.34
C ILE A 18 -11.79 14.55 -8.78
N ASN A 19 -11.16 13.85 -9.71
CA ASN A 19 -11.62 13.77 -11.10
C ASN A 19 -13.01 13.14 -11.16
N SER A 20 -13.24 12.04 -10.46
CA SER A 20 -14.53 11.35 -10.41
C SER A 20 -15.64 12.24 -9.83
N ILE A 21 -15.39 12.90 -8.70
CA ILE A 21 -16.36 13.83 -8.08
C ILE A 21 -16.66 15.03 -9.01
N SER A 22 -15.69 15.42 -9.83
CA SER A 22 -15.83 16.49 -10.81
C SER A 22 -16.61 16.07 -12.08
N GLY A 23 -16.96 14.79 -12.21
CA GLY A 23 -17.72 14.23 -13.33
C GLY A 23 -16.86 13.66 -14.46
N GLY A 24 -15.56 13.47 -14.23
CA GLY A 24 -14.63 12.76 -15.12
C GLY A 24 -14.44 11.30 -14.70
N ASP A 25 -13.49 10.62 -15.37
CA ASP A 25 -13.10 9.26 -15.04
C ASP A 25 -12.33 9.19 -13.72
N ALA A 26 -12.47 8.09 -12.98
CA ALA A 26 -11.74 7.83 -11.73
C ALA A 26 -10.30 7.39 -12.01
N VAL A 27 -9.53 8.22 -12.69
CA VAL A 27 -8.13 7.98 -13.05
C VAL A 27 -7.24 9.11 -12.50
N PRO A 28 -6.00 8.78 -12.07
CA PRO A 28 -5.07 9.76 -11.55
C PRO A 28 -4.76 10.88 -12.54
N ALA A 29 -4.63 12.11 -12.03
CA ALA A 29 -4.12 13.23 -12.80
C ALA A 29 -2.58 13.22 -12.79
N ASP A 30 -1.99 13.92 -13.76
CA ASP A 30 -0.56 14.21 -13.77
C ASP A 30 -0.16 15.00 -12.50
N LEU A 31 0.79 14.49 -11.73
CA LEU A 31 1.31 15.14 -10.51
C LEU A 31 1.86 16.56 -10.77
N GLY A 32 2.26 16.86 -12.01
CA GLY A 32 2.70 18.18 -12.45
C GLY A 32 1.59 19.12 -12.91
N ARG A 33 0.35 18.63 -13.03
CA ARG A 33 -0.79 19.43 -13.51
C ARG A 33 -1.98 19.28 -12.56
N PRO A 34 -2.41 20.36 -11.91
CA PRO A 34 -3.69 20.34 -11.20
C PRO A 34 -4.82 20.01 -12.19
N PRO A 35 -5.89 19.30 -11.76
CA PRO A 35 -7.01 18.95 -12.60
C PRO A 35 -7.58 20.20 -13.27
N ARG A 36 -7.40 20.32 -14.57
CA ARG A 36 -7.92 21.42 -15.38
C ARG A 36 -9.13 20.95 -16.20
N ASP A 37 -10.15 20.42 -15.57
CA ASP A 37 -11.42 20.27 -16.28
C ASP A 37 -12.24 21.56 -16.13
N PRO A 38 -12.55 22.27 -17.25
CA PRO A 38 -13.46 23.40 -17.25
C PRO A 38 -14.87 23.06 -16.74
N ARG A 39 -15.22 21.77 -16.70
CA ARG A 39 -16.52 21.24 -16.23
C ARG A 39 -16.50 20.87 -14.76
N SER A 40 -15.36 20.94 -14.07
CA SER A 40 -15.25 20.57 -12.66
C SER A 40 -16.23 21.37 -11.81
N ARG A 41 -17.11 20.69 -11.10
CA ARG A 41 -18.06 21.29 -10.12
C ARG A 41 -17.31 21.95 -8.95
N LEU A 42 -16.03 21.63 -8.76
CA LEU A 42 -15.13 22.15 -7.72
C LEU A 42 -14.38 23.41 -8.17
N ARG A 43 -14.82 24.09 -9.22
CA ARG A 43 -14.15 25.23 -9.90
C ARG A 43 -13.73 26.42 -9.02
N ARG A 44 -14.14 26.52 -7.77
CA ARG A 44 -13.94 27.71 -6.92
C ARG A 44 -13.61 27.40 -5.47
N GLY A 45 -12.86 26.34 -5.17
CA GLY A 45 -12.54 26.04 -3.78
C GLY A 45 -11.32 25.15 -3.61
N HIS A 46 -10.72 25.22 -2.43
CA HIS A 46 -9.72 24.26 -2.01
C HIS A 46 -10.43 22.95 -1.63
N VAL A 47 -9.95 21.82 -2.17
CA VAL A 47 -10.47 20.50 -1.83
C VAL A 47 -9.60 19.94 -0.72
N PHE A 48 -10.21 19.66 0.43
CA PHE A 48 -9.60 18.87 1.49
C PHE A 48 -10.11 17.44 1.37
N LEU A 49 -9.25 16.55 0.88
CA LEU A 49 -9.55 15.13 0.73
C LEU A 49 -8.78 14.34 1.81
N SER A 50 -9.50 13.48 2.53
CA SER A 50 -8.91 12.57 3.49
C SER A 50 -9.78 11.33 3.65
N ASN A 51 -9.25 10.27 4.27
CA ASN A 51 -10.04 9.08 4.56
C ASN A 51 -11.02 9.32 5.74
N THR A 52 -12.03 8.48 5.83
CA THR A 52 -13.09 8.58 6.86
C THR A 52 -12.51 8.51 8.29
N GLU A 53 -11.50 7.67 8.51
CA GLU A 53 -10.85 7.57 9.82
C GLU A 53 -10.21 8.90 10.24
N THR A 54 -9.53 9.58 9.32
CA THR A 54 -8.92 10.89 9.60
C THR A 54 -9.96 11.92 10.00
N PHE A 55 -11.10 11.98 9.30
CA PHE A 55 -12.20 12.89 9.65
C PHE A 55 -12.82 12.52 11.01
N ALA A 56 -13.03 11.24 11.30
CA ALA A 56 -13.52 10.79 12.59
C ALA A 56 -12.57 11.18 13.72
N ARG A 57 -11.26 10.98 13.55
CA ARG A 57 -10.22 11.37 14.52
C ARG A 57 -10.18 12.88 14.73
N LEU A 58 -10.30 13.66 13.66
CA LEU A 58 -10.37 15.12 13.76
C LEU A 58 -11.59 15.56 14.58
N ALA A 59 -12.76 14.99 14.34
CA ALA A 59 -13.96 15.28 15.10
C ALA A 59 -13.84 14.89 16.59
N LEU A 60 -13.11 13.82 16.92
CA LEU A 60 -12.82 13.45 18.31
C LEU A 60 -11.84 14.42 18.96
N ALA A 61 -10.80 14.82 18.23
CA ALA A 61 -9.80 15.77 18.71
C ALA A 61 -10.43 17.14 19.04
N THR A 62 -11.39 17.64 18.24
CA THR A 62 -12.13 18.88 18.53
C THR A 62 -12.98 18.79 19.80
N ARG A 63 -13.26 17.58 20.27
CA ARG A 63 -13.96 17.31 21.55
C ARG A 63 -12.98 17.01 22.71
N GLY A 64 -11.70 17.32 22.54
CA GLY A 64 -10.65 17.07 23.55
C GLY A 64 -10.30 15.59 23.75
N ARG A 65 -10.71 14.69 22.84
CA ARG A 65 -10.38 13.26 22.94
C ARG A 65 -9.13 12.96 22.12
N MET A 66 -8.03 12.67 22.80
CA MET A 66 -6.80 12.17 22.17
C MET A 66 -6.98 10.71 21.75
N MET A 67 -6.66 10.41 20.50
CA MET A 67 -6.70 9.03 19.98
C MET A 67 -5.32 8.39 20.15
N THR A 68 -5.27 7.39 21.02
CA THR A 68 -4.07 6.58 21.28
C THR A 68 -4.15 5.19 20.63
N THR A 69 -5.14 4.99 19.75
CA THR A 69 -5.40 3.74 19.04
C THR A 69 -5.19 3.92 17.54
N ALA A 70 -5.03 2.82 16.82
CA ALA A 70 -5.02 2.76 15.37
C ALA A 70 -5.94 1.65 14.87
N LEU A 71 -6.62 1.89 13.75
CA LEU A 71 -7.30 0.82 13.03
C LEU A 71 -6.29 0.08 12.16
N THR A 72 -6.26 -1.26 12.30
CA THR A 72 -5.37 -2.14 11.55
C THR A 72 -6.18 -3.26 10.91
N THR A 73 -5.83 -3.62 9.68
CA THR A 73 -6.38 -4.80 9.01
C THR A 73 -5.35 -5.92 9.09
N VAL A 74 -5.75 -7.06 9.59
CA VAL A 74 -4.88 -8.23 9.80
C VAL A 74 -5.35 -9.39 8.93
N SER A 75 -4.42 -10.06 8.25
CA SER A 75 -4.70 -11.25 7.45
C SER A 75 -3.46 -12.13 7.25
N GLY A 76 -3.60 -13.21 6.49
CA GLY A 76 -2.54 -14.18 6.23
C GLY A 76 -2.50 -15.29 7.28
N ALA A 77 -1.33 -15.60 7.81
CA ALA A 77 -1.11 -16.67 8.78
C ALA A 77 -1.66 -16.35 10.18
N VAL A 78 -2.96 -16.09 10.28
CA VAL A 78 -3.68 -15.80 11.54
C VAL A 78 -5.00 -16.57 11.58
N SER A 79 -5.43 -16.95 12.77
CA SER A 79 -6.71 -17.67 12.97
C SER A 79 -7.92 -16.75 13.02
N ALA A 80 -7.72 -15.47 13.31
CA ALA A 80 -8.78 -14.46 13.41
C ALA A 80 -8.45 -13.23 12.51
N PRO A 81 -8.54 -13.36 11.17
CA PRO A 81 -8.36 -12.22 10.29
C PRO A 81 -9.49 -11.20 10.47
N GLY A 82 -9.15 -9.90 10.35
CA GLY A 82 -10.17 -8.86 10.52
C GLY A 82 -9.59 -7.47 10.72
N VAL A 83 -10.46 -6.55 11.13
CA VAL A 83 -10.08 -5.18 11.50
C VAL A 83 -10.03 -5.05 13.01
N TYR A 84 -8.93 -4.52 13.51
CA TYR A 84 -8.67 -4.34 14.93
C TYR A 84 -8.43 -2.87 15.25
N GLU A 85 -9.03 -2.38 16.31
CA GLU A 85 -8.66 -1.11 16.91
C GLU A 85 -7.71 -1.41 18.09
N VAL A 86 -6.45 -1.01 17.94
CA VAL A 86 -5.39 -1.37 18.89
C VAL A 86 -4.64 -0.14 19.39
N PRO A 87 -4.13 -0.17 20.66
CA PRO A 87 -3.27 0.89 21.16
C PRO A 87 -2.01 1.06 20.30
N THR A 88 -1.64 2.31 20.01
CA THR A 88 -0.39 2.60 19.26
C THR A 88 0.88 2.29 20.05
N SER A 89 0.76 2.06 21.35
CA SER A 89 1.83 1.61 22.22
C SER A 89 2.10 0.10 22.15
N TRP A 90 1.19 -0.68 21.58
CA TRP A 90 1.39 -2.10 21.37
C TRP A 90 2.46 -2.36 20.33
N SER A 91 3.09 -3.52 20.43
CA SER A 91 4.02 -4.02 19.41
C SER A 91 3.27 -4.77 18.30
N ILE A 92 3.97 -5.01 17.18
CA ILE A 92 3.45 -5.87 16.11
C ILE A 92 3.21 -7.31 16.65
N ALA A 93 4.02 -7.77 17.63
CA ALA A 93 3.81 -9.08 18.26
C ALA A 93 2.52 -9.13 19.09
N ASP A 94 2.15 -8.05 19.79
CA ASP A 94 0.88 -7.99 20.51
C ASP A 94 -0.31 -8.11 19.52
N LEU A 95 -0.24 -7.41 18.39
CA LEU A 95 -1.24 -7.54 17.32
C LEU A 95 -1.29 -8.95 16.76
N ALA A 96 -0.13 -9.58 16.49
CA ALA A 96 -0.04 -10.95 16.03
C ALA A 96 -0.67 -11.93 17.03
N THR A 97 -0.45 -11.69 18.33
CA THR A 97 -0.99 -12.53 19.42
C THR A 97 -2.51 -12.48 19.47
N ILE A 98 -3.11 -11.30 19.46
CA ILE A 98 -4.58 -11.18 19.52
C ILE A 98 -5.27 -11.67 18.24
N ALA A 99 -4.60 -11.58 17.09
CA ALA A 99 -5.07 -12.11 15.82
C ALA A 99 -4.85 -13.62 15.69
N GLY A 100 -4.19 -14.25 16.69
CA GLY A 100 -3.95 -15.68 16.71
C GLY A 100 -2.99 -16.12 15.61
N LEU A 101 -1.75 -15.59 15.63
CA LEU A 101 -0.71 -15.97 14.67
C LEU A 101 -0.57 -17.50 14.59
N THR A 102 -0.53 -18.05 13.40
CA THR A 102 -0.44 -19.50 13.13
C THR A 102 0.83 -19.82 12.34
N GLY A 103 1.40 -21.01 12.63
CA GLY A 103 2.65 -21.43 11.98
C GLY A 103 3.84 -20.54 12.31
N THR A 104 4.83 -20.57 11.43
CA THR A 104 6.08 -19.80 11.54
C THR A 104 6.30 -18.89 10.32
N PRO A 105 5.45 -17.86 10.10
CA PRO A 105 5.62 -16.98 8.95
C PRO A 105 6.99 -16.32 8.98
N ARG A 106 7.63 -16.22 7.82
CA ARG A 106 8.96 -15.59 7.68
C ARG A 106 8.90 -14.11 7.32
N TYR A 107 7.78 -13.69 6.75
CA TYR A 107 7.60 -12.32 6.26
C TYR A 107 6.31 -11.69 6.75
N LEU A 108 6.38 -10.39 7.02
CA LEU A 108 5.25 -9.51 7.22
C LEU A 108 5.19 -8.54 6.04
N ILE A 109 4.05 -8.50 5.34
CA ILE A 109 3.75 -7.45 4.36
C ILE A 109 2.96 -6.37 5.08
N LEU A 110 3.54 -5.18 5.17
CA LEU A 110 2.99 -4.07 5.94
C LEU A 110 2.63 -2.89 5.03
N GLY A 111 1.40 -2.42 5.12
CA GLY A 111 0.93 -1.22 4.44
C GLY A 111 0.13 -1.46 3.16
N GLY A 112 -0.31 -2.70 2.90
CA GLY A 112 -1.08 -3.12 1.73
C GLY A 112 -0.23 -3.71 0.61
N TRP A 113 -0.81 -3.90 -0.59
CA TRP A 113 -0.11 -4.54 -1.71
C TRP A 113 1.07 -3.75 -2.25
N GLN A 114 1.08 -2.43 -2.11
CA GLN A 114 2.24 -1.56 -2.36
C GLN A 114 3.01 -1.25 -1.06
N GLY A 115 2.90 -2.12 -0.09
CA GLY A 115 3.55 -2.01 1.21
C GLY A 115 5.00 -2.48 1.19
N THR A 116 5.56 -2.62 2.38
CA THR A 116 6.93 -3.04 2.62
C THR A 116 6.93 -4.49 3.09
N TRP A 117 7.82 -5.31 2.54
CA TRP A 117 8.09 -6.65 3.03
C TRP A 117 9.17 -6.58 4.10
N LEU A 118 8.89 -7.14 5.24
CA LEU A 118 9.76 -7.13 6.41
C LEU A 118 10.02 -8.56 6.90
N PRO A 119 11.26 -8.93 7.23
CA PRO A 119 11.53 -10.22 7.87
C PRO A 119 10.83 -10.29 9.22
N TRP A 120 10.01 -11.30 9.42
CA TRP A 120 9.42 -11.65 10.69
C TRP A 120 10.27 -12.75 11.34
N PRO A 121 10.60 -12.74 12.61
CA PRO A 121 10.12 -11.87 13.69
C PRO A 121 10.96 -10.62 13.98
N HIS A 122 11.89 -10.20 13.14
CA HIS A 122 12.81 -9.08 13.42
C HIS A 122 12.09 -7.78 13.78
N VAL A 123 10.86 -7.58 13.25
CA VAL A 123 10.04 -6.40 13.52
C VAL A 123 8.99 -6.63 14.60
N ALA A 124 9.00 -7.79 15.27
CA ALA A 124 7.98 -8.18 16.23
C ALA A 124 7.79 -7.16 17.36
N HIS A 125 8.89 -6.59 17.87
CA HIS A 125 8.88 -5.62 18.97
C HIS A 125 8.72 -4.16 18.54
N THR A 126 8.51 -3.90 17.25
CA THR A 126 8.24 -2.56 16.74
C THR A 126 6.87 -2.09 17.21
N ALA A 127 6.80 -0.90 17.81
CA ALA A 127 5.53 -0.33 18.25
C ALA A 127 4.62 0.01 17.05
N LEU A 128 3.30 -0.11 17.24
CA LEU A 128 2.26 0.19 16.24
C LEU A 128 2.09 1.71 16.06
N HIS A 129 3.21 2.38 15.86
CA HIS A 129 3.32 3.82 15.65
C HIS A 129 4.07 4.11 14.35
N ARG A 130 3.62 5.12 13.60
CA ARG A 130 4.16 5.42 12.26
C ARG A 130 5.68 5.61 12.25
N ASP A 131 6.21 6.35 13.23
CA ASP A 131 7.65 6.64 13.30
C ASP A 131 8.47 5.40 13.67
N ALA A 132 7.97 4.56 14.59
CA ALA A 132 8.64 3.32 14.97
C ALA A 132 8.67 2.33 13.77
N ILE A 133 7.58 2.22 13.02
CA ILE A 133 7.51 1.42 11.80
C ILE A 133 8.45 1.96 10.73
N ALA A 134 8.51 3.28 10.55
CA ALA A 134 9.45 3.90 9.61
C ALA A 134 10.91 3.62 10.02
N ALA A 135 11.23 3.71 11.30
CA ALA A 135 12.55 3.39 11.83
C ALA A 135 12.95 1.91 11.63
N SER A 136 11.97 0.99 11.59
CA SER A 136 12.21 -0.42 11.26
C SER A 136 12.31 -0.71 9.76
N GLY A 137 12.28 0.32 8.91
CA GLY A 137 12.31 0.21 7.46
C GLY A 137 10.95 -0.08 6.82
N GLY A 138 9.88 -0.08 7.62
CA GLY A 138 8.52 -0.30 7.16
C GLY A 138 7.80 0.98 6.76
N ARG A 139 6.60 0.81 6.20
CA ARG A 139 5.68 1.90 5.88
C ARG A 139 4.28 1.54 6.38
N TRP A 140 3.67 2.41 7.19
CA TRP A 140 2.32 2.16 7.71
C TRP A 140 1.28 1.93 6.58
N GLY A 141 1.40 2.68 5.49
CA GLY A 141 0.48 2.61 4.36
C GLY A 141 -0.98 2.72 4.79
N VAL A 142 -1.78 1.73 4.40
CA VAL A 142 -3.20 1.63 4.76
C VAL A 142 -3.47 0.93 6.10
N GLY A 143 -2.42 0.68 6.90
CA GLY A 143 -2.56 -0.01 8.19
C GLY A 143 -2.88 -1.51 8.06
N SER A 144 -2.47 -2.12 6.96
CA SER A 144 -2.67 -3.56 6.71
C SER A 144 -1.41 -4.35 7.09
N PHE A 145 -1.62 -5.46 7.82
CA PHE A 145 -0.60 -6.39 8.28
C PHE A 145 -0.93 -7.78 7.76
N VAL A 146 -0.09 -8.30 6.86
CA VAL A 146 -0.28 -9.62 6.25
C VAL A 146 0.90 -10.50 6.59
N TRP A 147 0.73 -11.47 7.50
CA TRP A 147 1.75 -12.48 7.76
C TRP A 147 1.69 -13.52 6.65
N LEU A 148 2.77 -13.62 5.86
CA LEU A 148 2.83 -14.57 4.75
C LEU A 148 2.91 -16.00 5.30
N PRO A 149 1.92 -16.88 5.02
CA PRO A 149 1.97 -18.27 5.44
C PRO A 149 3.22 -18.99 4.95
N GLU A 150 3.80 -19.84 5.78
CA GLU A 150 5.07 -20.53 5.49
C GLU A 150 5.00 -21.47 4.29
N ASN A 151 3.81 -21.96 3.96
CA ASN A 151 3.56 -22.82 2.81
C ASN A 151 3.45 -22.08 1.48
N LEU A 152 3.45 -20.73 1.49
CA LEU A 152 3.44 -19.93 0.29
C LEU A 152 4.86 -19.57 -0.13
N ASP A 153 5.17 -19.74 -1.40
CA ASP A 153 6.40 -19.26 -2.00
C ASP A 153 6.40 -17.73 -2.05
N PRO A 154 7.36 -17.06 -1.41
CA PRO A 154 7.40 -15.60 -1.37
C PRO A 154 7.65 -14.97 -2.75
N ARG A 155 8.39 -15.62 -3.65
CA ARG A 155 8.63 -15.12 -5.00
C ARG A 155 7.37 -15.23 -5.85
N HIS A 156 6.65 -16.33 -5.74
CA HIS A 156 5.37 -16.52 -6.42
C HIS A 156 4.32 -15.52 -5.89
N THR A 157 4.29 -15.29 -4.57
CA THR A 157 3.41 -14.28 -3.97
C THR A 157 3.74 -12.88 -4.47
N LEU A 158 5.02 -12.52 -4.52
CA LEU A 158 5.45 -11.24 -5.08
C LEU A 158 5.02 -11.06 -6.53
N HIS A 159 5.24 -12.09 -7.38
CA HIS A 159 4.79 -12.08 -8.76
C HIS A 159 3.27 -11.87 -8.86
N SER A 160 2.48 -12.55 -8.04
CA SER A 160 1.01 -12.43 -8.04
C SER A 160 0.57 -11.01 -7.67
N ILE A 161 1.21 -10.39 -6.66
CA ILE A 161 0.96 -9.01 -6.26
C ILE A 161 1.31 -8.05 -7.40
N VAL A 162 2.47 -8.19 -8.03
CA VAL A 162 2.90 -7.30 -9.11
C VAL A 162 2.01 -7.46 -10.35
N SER A 163 1.59 -8.68 -10.67
CA SER A 163 0.64 -8.96 -11.76
C SER A 163 -0.71 -8.28 -11.50
N TYR A 164 -1.23 -8.36 -10.29
CA TYR A 164 -2.43 -7.64 -9.88
C TYR A 164 -2.25 -6.12 -10.04
N LEU A 165 -1.16 -5.55 -9.52
CA LEU A 165 -0.89 -4.11 -9.61
C LEU A 165 -0.72 -3.64 -11.06
N ALA A 166 -0.16 -4.47 -11.95
CA ALA A 166 -0.07 -4.17 -13.37
C ALA A 166 -1.45 -4.09 -14.03
N GLN A 167 -2.35 -5.02 -13.70
CA GLN A 167 -3.73 -5.06 -14.23
C GLN A 167 -4.58 -3.90 -13.71
N GLU A 168 -4.37 -3.49 -12.46
CA GLU A 168 -5.10 -2.41 -11.79
C GLU A 168 -4.56 -1.00 -12.11
N SER A 169 -3.63 -0.89 -13.04
CA SER A 169 -3.10 0.41 -13.48
C SER A 169 -4.13 1.21 -14.28
N ALA A 170 -4.03 2.54 -14.24
CA ALA A 170 -4.89 3.41 -15.05
C ALA A 170 -4.52 3.39 -16.55
N GLY A 171 -3.44 2.74 -16.95
CA GLY A 171 -3.03 2.61 -18.35
C GLY A 171 -2.64 3.93 -19.05
N GLN A 172 -2.35 4.99 -18.30
CA GLN A 172 -2.16 6.35 -18.86
C GLN A 172 -0.70 6.69 -19.21
N CYS A 173 0.28 5.90 -18.76
CA CYS A 173 1.69 6.21 -18.97
C CYS A 173 2.50 4.95 -19.30
N GLY A 174 3.66 5.16 -19.96
CA GLY A 174 4.56 4.06 -20.36
C GLY A 174 4.93 3.10 -19.23
N PRO A 175 5.32 3.58 -18.04
CA PRO A 175 5.59 2.71 -16.90
C PRO A 175 4.45 1.77 -16.54
N CYS A 176 3.19 2.22 -16.60
CA CYS A 176 2.03 1.37 -16.33
C CYS A 176 1.71 0.40 -17.47
N VAL A 177 1.74 0.89 -18.73
CA VAL A 177 1.32 0.09 -19.90
C VAL A 177 2.35 -0.98 -20.27
N HIS A 178 3.64 -0.67 -20.13
CA HIS A 178 4.73 -1.54 -20.54
C HIS A 178 5.57 -2.04 -19.37
N GLY A 179 5.95 -1.14 -18.47
CA GLY A 179 6.93 -1.43 -17.42
C GLY A 179 6.40 -2.38 -16.34
N LEU A 180 5.19 -2.19 -15.81
CA LEU A 180 4.63 -3.10 -14.79
C LEU A 180 4.37 -4.52 -15.34
N PRO A 181 3.80 -4.71 -16.53
CA PRO A 181 3.69 -6.05 -17.14
C PRO A 181 5.05 -6.71 -17.38
N GLU A 182 6.07 -5.93 -17.80
CA GLU A 182 7.43 -6.44 -17.97
C GLU A 182 8.04 -6.87 -16.64
N LEU A 183 7.88 -6.06 -15.59
CA LEU A 183 8.34 -6.39 -14.25
C LEU A 183 7.70 -7.68 -13.72
N ALA A 184 6.39 -7.86 -13.94
CA ALA A 184 5.69 -9.10 -13.56
C ALA A 184 6.30 -10.31 -14.29
N ARG A 185 6.58 -10.21 -15.59
CA ARG A 185 7.22 -11.29 -16.38
C ARG A 185 8.67 -11.55 -15.91
N ALA A 186 9.42 -10.50 -15.62
CA ALA A 186 10.80 -10.58 -15.16
C ALA A 186 10.94 -11.35 -13.84
N LEU A 187 9.99 -11.19 -12.92
CA LEU A 187 9.99 -11.90 -11.63
C LEU A 187 9.87 -13.42 -11.78
N GLN A 188 9.38 -13.92 -12.90
CA GLN A 188 9.31 -15.36 -13.21
C GLN A 188 10.53 -15.88 -13.97
N ASN A 189 11.34 -14.99 -14.57
CA ASN A 189 12.43 -15.37 -15.45
C ASN A 189 13.79 -15.17 -14.77
N PRO A 190 14.48 -16.25 -14.35
CA PRO A 190 15.82 -16.15 -13.80
C PRO A 190 16.80 -15.48 -14.78
N GLY A 191 17.62 -14.56 -14.29
CA GLY A 191 18.63 -13.87 -15.11
C GLY A 191 18.17 -12.56 -15.75
N THR A 192 16.92 -12.16 -15.58
CA THR A 192 16.46 -10.81 -15.99
C THR A 192 17.04 -9.75 -15.06
N ASP A 193 17.52 -8.66 -15.63
CA ASP A 193 17.95 -7.47 -14.86
C ASP A 193 16.75 -6.71 -14.30
N ILE A 194 16.34 -7.13 -13.10
CA ILE A 194 15.20 -6.51 -12.42
C ILE A 194 15.55 -5.09 -11.96
N ASP A 195 16.81 -4.82 -11.58
CA ASP A 195 17.19 -3.51 -11.07
C ASP A 195 17.04 -2.41 -12.12
N SER A 196 17.46 -2.66 -13.36
CA SER A 196 17.24 -1.72 -14.49
C SER A 196 15.75 -1.49 -14.76
N LEU A 197 14.90 -2.52 -14.63
CA LEU A 197 13.45 -2.35 -14.77
C LEU A 197 12.89 -1.48 -13.65
N LEU A 198 13.29 -1.70 -12.40
CA LEU A 198 12.86 -0.90 -11.25
C LEU A 198 13.27 0.58 -11.38
N GLU A 199 14.47 0.86 -11.89
CA GLU A 199 14.93 2.21 -12.20
C GLU A 199 14.10 2.88 -13.30
N SER A 200 13.68 2.09 -14.30
CA SER A 200 12.84 2.59 -15.40
C SER A 200 11.42 2.97 -14.96
N LEU A 201 10.95 2.47 -13.83
CA LEU A 201 9.63 2.75 -13.26
C LEU A 201 9.65 3.91 -12.27
N ASP A 202 10.77 4.08 -11.55
CA ASP A 202 10.85 4.99 -10.42
C ASP A 202 10.83 6.46 -10.87
N GLY A 203 9.86 7.23 -10.34
CA GLY A 203 9.69 8.63 -10.65
C GLY A 203 9.21 8.96 -12.08
N ARG A 204 8.88 7.95 -12.91
CA ARG A 204 8.53 8.16 -14.34
C ARG A 204 7.04 8.00 -14.63
N GLY A 205 6.22 7.66 -13.63
CA GLY A 205 4.77 7.56 -13.77
C GLY A 205 4.08 8.92 -13.75
N LEU A 206 2.88 9.01 -14.33
CA LEU A 206 1.97 10.14 -14.15
C LEU A 206 1.49 10.26 -12.70
N CYS A 207 1.43 9.17 -11.98
CA CYS A 207 1.10 9.08 -10.56
C CYS A 207 2.12 8.22 -9.80
N GLY A 208 1.92 8.06 -8.49
CA GLY A 208 2.81 7.29 -7.62
C GLY A 208 2.77 5.77 -7.81
N HIS A 209 1.85 5.23 -8.63
CA HIS A 209 1.60 3.80 -8.74
C HIS A 209 2.82 2.97 -9.20
N PRO A 210 3.53 3.31 -10.29
CA PRO A 210 4.73 2.57 -10.71
C PRO A 210 5.87 2.64 -9.68
N THR A 211 6.13 3.83 -9.13
CA THR A 211 7.16 4.05 -8.11
C THR A 211 6.90 3.25 -6.84
N ALA A 212 5.64 3.25 -6.36
CA ALA A 212 5.28 2.47 -5.17
C ALA A 212 5.40 0.97 -5.43
N THR A 213 5.03 0.48 -6.61
CA THR A 213 5.20 -0.93 -7.00
C THR A 213 6.69 -1.30 -7.07
N ALA A 214 7.54 -0.46 -7.66
CA ALA A 214 8.98 -0.68 -7.69
C ALA A 214 9.58 -0.74 -6.28
N ALA A 215 9.16 0.15 -5.37
CA ALA A 215 9.60 0.15 -3.99
C ALA A 215 9.19 -1.14 -3.24
N THR A 216 7.98 -1.65 -3.50
CA THR A 216 7.51 -2.93 -2.94
C THR A 216 8.38 -4.09 -3.42
N VAL A 217 8.68 -4.16 -4.70
CA VAL A 217 9.54 -5.23 -5.26
C VAL A 217 10.95 -5.16 -4.66
N ARG A 218 11.57 -3.98 -4.56
CA ARG A 218 12.87 -3.81 -3.90
C ARG A 218 12.86 -4.33 -2.46
N SER A 219 11.83 -3.98 -1.68
CA SER A 219 11.71 -4.42 -0.29
C SER A 219 11.55 -5.94 -0.19
N ALA A 220 10.73 -6.53 -1.05
CA ALA A 220 10.49 -7.97 -1.07
C ALA A 220 11.76 -8.75 -1.46
N LEU A 221 12.44 -8.36 -2.53
CA LEU A 221 13.69 -9.01 -2.95
C LEU A 221 14.79 -8.88 -1.89
N THR A 222 14.87 -7.73 -1.21
CA THR A 222 15.80 -7.52 -0.08
C THR A 222 15.45 -8.43 1.10
N ALA A 223 14.17 -8.57 1.45
CA ALA A 223 13.74 -9.44 2.54
C ALA A 223 14.03 -10.92 2.20
N ILE A 224 13.70 -11.36 0.99
CA ILE A 224 13.93 -12.73 0.51
C ILE A 224 15.45 -13.05 0.42
N GLY A 225 16.26 -12.12 -0.07
CA GLY A 225 17.70 -12.32 -0.22
C GLY A 225 18.48 -12.36 1.11
N LYS A 226 17.97 -11.73 2.17
CA LYS A 226 18.59 -11.79 3.51
C LYS A 226 18.49 -13.15 4.18
N GLU A 227 17.50 -13.97 3.83
CA GLU A 227 17.34 -15.31 4.38
C GLU A 227 18.19 -16.38 3.67
N GLN A 228 18.72 -16.08 2.49
CA GLN A 228 19.54 -17.02 1.71
C GLN A 228 21.04 -16.90 2.03
N ARG A 229 21.42 -16.03 2.97
CA ARG A 229 22.79 -15.84 3.46
C ARG A 229 22.93 -16.28 4.91
#